data_171fbe105b8685659880bd9e82e9f45f
#
_entry.id   171fbe105b8685659880bd9e82e9f45f
#
_cell.length_a   1.000
_cell.length_b   1.000
_cell.length_c   1.000
_cell.angle_alpha   90.00
_cell.angle_beta   90.00
_cell.angle_gamma   90.00
#
_symmetry.space_group_name_H-M   'P 1'
#
loop_
_entity.id
_entity.type
_entity.pdbx_description
1 polymer ?
#
loop_
_entity_poly.entity_id
_entity_poly.type
_entity_poly.pdbx_seq_one_letter_code
_entity_poly.pdbx_strand_id
1 'polypeptide(L)'
;EFRRVLFRSWVDYPNYPASIAQDQVDLIVQVDEVGDPAKITAGAIRLTSNPRELLIARQAAKVIEHSGYFKEGFSLQTGTGGASLAVTRFLEDKMRRNNITASFGLGGITGTMVDLHEKGLIKALLDTQSFDGDAARSLANNPNHIEISANQYANPGSKGISCERLNVVMLSALEIDTGFNVNVMTGSNGVLRGASGGHSDTAAGADLTIITAPLVRGRIPCVVEKVLTRVTPGASVDVLVTDHGIAVNPARQDLIDNLRNAGIQLMTIEELQQRAELLTGKPDPIEFTDRVVAVVRYRDGSVIDVIRQVKTAG
;
A
#
# COMPACT_ATOMS: atom_id res chain seq x y z
N GLU A 1 -22.54 15.78 -5.98
CA GLU A 1 -22.89 14.89 -7.12
C GLU A 1 -21.97 13.67 -7.23
N PHE A 2 -20.68 13.83 -6.98
CA PHE A 2 -19.73 12.70 -6.97
C PHE A 2 -20.09 11.64 -5.91
N ARG A 3 -20.56 12.03 -4.73
CA ARG A 3 -21.11 11.11 -3.72
C ARG A 3 -22.29 10.29 -4.24
N ARG A 4 -23.13 10.87 -5.10
CA ARG A 4 -24.28 10.17 -5.70
C ARG A 4 -23.86 9.13 -6.74
N VAL A 5 -22.79 9.39 -7.50
CA VAL A 5 -22.30 8.46 -8.52
C VAL A 5 -21.59 7.26 -7.87
N LEU A 6 -20.72 7.50 -6.89
CA LEU A 6 -20.04 6.43 -6.16
C LEU A 6 -21.01 5.50 -5.41
N PHE A 7 -22.02 6.06 -4.72
CA PHE A 7 -22.94 5.26 -3.90
C PHE A 7 -24.15 4.72 -4.68
N ARG A 8 -24.56 5.33 -5.80
CA ARG A 8 -25.68 4.81 -6.61
C ARG A 8 -25.34 3.59 -7.43
N SER A 9 -24.12 3.47 -7.93
CA SER A 9 -23.69 2.30 -8.70
C SER A 9 -23.57 1.03 -7.84
N TRP A 10 -23.57 1.16 -6.52
CA TRP A 10 -23.40 0.04 -5.61
C TRP A 10 -24.68 -0.39 -4.90
N VAL A 11 -25.64 0.51 -4.78
CA VAL A 11 -26.96 0.19 -4.21
C VAL A 11 -27.81 -0.70 -5.14
N ASP A 12 -27.48 -0.72 -6.44
CA ASP A 12 -28.12 -1.59 -7.44
C ASP A 12 -27.27 -2.85 -7.76
N TYR A 13 -26.62 -3.40 -6.75
CA TYR A 13 -25.78 -4.61 -6.90
C TYR A 13 -26.47 -5.78 -7.65
N PRO A 14 -27.80 -6.03 -7.49
CA PRO A 14 -28.48 -7.04 -8.29
C PRO A 14 -28.50 -6.74 -9.81
N ASN A 15 -28.32 -5.48 -10.20
CA ASN A 15 -28.34 -5.05 -11.59
C ASN A 15 -26.97 -4.67 -12.15
N TYR A 16 -25.90 -4.88 -11.35
CA TYR A 16 -24.54 -4.64 -11.81
C TYR A 16 -24.16 -5.67 -12.86
N PRO A 17 -23.59 -5.28 -14.01
CA PRO A 17 -23.17 -6.26 -14.99
C PRO A 17 -22.13 -7.19 -14.35
N ALA A 18 -22.27 -8.49 -14.61
CA ALA A 18 -21.31 -9.49 -14.13
C ALA A 18 -19.89 -9.10 -14.54
N SER A 19 -18.92 -9.33 -13.66
CA SER A 19 -17.49 -9.06 -13.93
C SER A 19 -16.95 -9.88 -15.10
N ILE A 20 -17.55 -11.04 -15.35
CA ILE A 20 -17.25 -11.93 -16.48
C ILE A 20 -18.58 -12.20 -17.20
N ALA A 21 -18.65 -11.86 -18.48
CA ALA A 21 -19.84 -12.14 -19.29
C ALA A 21 -20.03 -13.65 -19.48
N GLN A 22 -21.29 -14.09 -19.57
CA GLN A 22 -21.62 -15.51 -19.65
C GLN A 22 -20.99 -16.21 -20.87
N ASP A 23 -20.84 -15.51 -21.97
CA ASP A 23 -20.18 -15.98 -23.21
C ASP A 23 -18.67 -16.18 -23.09
N GLN A 24 -18.07 -15.72 -21.98
CA GLN A 24 -16.66 -15.95 -21.63
C GLN A 24 -16.44 -17.11 -20.65
N VAL A 25 -17.52 -17.84 -20.30
CA VAL A 25 -17.47 -18.99 -19.39
C VAL A 25 -17.61 -20.27 -20.18
N ASP A 26 -16.52 -21.03 -20.32
CA ASP A 26 -16.49 -22.26 -21.09
C ASP A 26 -17.11 -23.47 -20.32
N LEU A 27 -16.92 -23.51 -19.01
CA LEU A 27 -17.36 -24.62 -18.17
C LEU A 27 -17.90 -24.13 -16.84
N ILE A 28 -19.01 -24.72 -16.41
CA ILE A 28 -19.58 -24.56 -15.08
C ILE A 28 -19.54 -25.91 -14.39
N VAL A 29 -18.86 -26.02 -13.27
CA VAL A 29 -18.79 -27.21 -12.43
C VAL A 29 -19.54 -26.94 -11.14
N GLN A 30 -20.64 -27.64 -10.94
CA GLN A 30 -21.39 -27.59 -9.70
C GLN A 30 -20.69 -28.45 -8.66
N VAL A 31 -20.40 -27.89 -7.50
CA VAL A 31 -19.76 -28.55 -6.35
C VAL A 31 -20.53 -28.21 -5.09
N ASP A 32 -20.50 -29.09 -4.09
CA ASP A 32 -21.15 -28.84 -2.80
C ASP A 32 -20.40 -27.75 -2.00
N GLU A 33 -19.07 -27.68 -2.13
CA GLU A 33 -18.22 -26.66 -1.51
C GLU A 33 -17.18 -26.17 -2.52
N VAL A 34 -17.01 -24.84 -2.62
CA VAL A 34 -16.02 -24.22 -3.51
C VAL A 34 -14.61 -24.29 -2.90
N GLY A 35 -14.52 -24.50 -1.62
CA GLY A 35 -13.27 -24.58 -0.86
C GLY A 35 -13.51 -24.36 0.63
N ASP A 36 -12.44 -24.41 1.41
CA ASP A 36 -12.51 -24.18 2.85
C ASP A 36 -12.23 -22.68 3.16
N PRO A 37 -13.25 -21.90 3.57
CA PRO A 37 -13.08 -20.48 3.88
C PRO A 37 -12.07 -20.22 5.01
N ALA A 38 -11.87 -21.20 5.92
CA ALA A 38 -10.87 -21.07 6.98
C ALA A 38 -9.42 -21.06 6.45
N LYS A 39 -9.23 -21.51 5.21
CA LYS A 39 -7.95 -21.46 4.50
C LYS A 39 -7.71 -20.16 3.73
N ILE A 40 -8.73 -19.29 3.63
CA ILE A 40 -8.54 -17.91 3.25
C ILE A 40 -7.88 -17.21 4.45
N THR A 41 -6.71 -17.67 4.78
CA THR A 41 -5.91 -17.04 5.81
C THR A 41 -4.88 -16.18 5.10
N ALA A 42 -4.92 -14.95 5.40
CA ALA A 42 -3.80 -14.08 5.19
C ALA A 42 -2.60 -14.60 5.98
N GLY A 43 -1.94 -15.60 5.50
CA GLY A 43 -0.72 -16.13 6.13
C GLY A 43 0.37 -15.07 6.33
N ALA A 44 0.20 -13.92 5.70
CA ALA A 44 1.05 -12.73 5.83
C ALA A 44 0.41 -11.61 6.68
N ILE A 45 -0.89 -11.67 7.00
CA ILE A 45 -1.59 -10.59 7.73
C ILE A 45 -1.61 -10.93 9.21
N ARG A 46 -0.57 -10.51 9.92
CA ARG A 46 -0.54 -10.53 11.38
C ARG A 46 -0.30 -9.12 11.88
N LEU A 47 -1.13 -8.69 12.84
CA LEU A 47 -0.76 -7.56 13.68
C LEU A 47 0.60 -7.88 14.29
N THR A 48 1.58 -7.10 13.90
CA THR A 48 2.94 -7.33 14.36
C THR A 48 3.08 -7.07 15.86
N SER A 49 3.82 -7.93 16.55
CA SER A 49 4.36 -7.69 17.89
C SER A 49 5.83 -7.26 17.85
N ASN A 50 6.42 -7.14 16.67
CA ASN A 50 7.81 -6.74 16.51
C ASN A 50 7.99 -5.27 16.92
N PRO A 51 8.81 -4.95 17.93
CA PRO A 51 8.98 -3.58 18.42
C PRO A 51 9.46 -2.60 17.35
N ARG A 52 10.28 -3.07 16.40
CA ARG A 52 10.77 -2.27 15.25
C ARG A 52 9.61 -1.85 14.35
N GLU A 53 8.76 -2.79 13.96
CA GLU A 53 7.60 -2.51 13.11
C GLU A 53 6.57 -1.62 13.83
N LEU A 54 6.38 -1.83 15.13
CA LEU A 54 5.53 -0.96 15.96
C LEU A 54 6.10 0.46 16.07
N LEU A 55 7.43 0.62 16.12
CA LEU A 55 8.07 1.94 16.08
C LEU A 55 7.79 2.64 14.74
N ILE A 56 8.01 1.95 13.61
CA ILE A 56 7.71 2.46 12.26
C ILE A 56 6.23 2.86 12.17
N ALA A 57 5.32 2.00 12.60
CA ALA A 57 3.88 2.26 12.58
C ALA A 57 3.50 3.50 13.40
N ARG A 58 4.07 3.64 14.60
CA ARG A 58 3.84 4.82 15.45
C ARG A 58 4.37 6.11 14.81
N GLN A 59 5.53 6.05 14.16
CA GLN A 59 6.09 7.20 13.46
C GLN A 59 5.25 7.56 12.23
N ALA A 60 4.80 6.57 11.45
CA ALA A 60 3.91 6.79 10.31
C ALA A 60 2.59 7.44 10.75
N ALA A 61 1.99 7.00 11.87
CA ALA A 61 0.79 7.63 12.43
C ALA A 61 1.03 9.09 12.87
N LYS A 62 2.25 9.45 13.33
CA LYS A 62 2.61 10.83 13.61
C LYS A 62 2.74 11.67 12.33
N VAL A 63 3.34 11.09 11.29
CA VAL A 63 3.43 11.75 9.98
C VAL A 63 2.02 12.06 9.46
N ILE A 64 1.10 11.08 9.51
CA ILE A 64 -0.29 11.29 9.09
C ILE A 64 -0.95 12.42 9.88
N GLU A 65 -0.84 12.39 11.21
CA GLU A 65 -1.46 13.39 12.11
C GLU A 65 -1.03 14.83 11.77
N HIS A 66 0.23 15.02 11.39
CA HIS A 66 0.80 16.34 11.15
C HIS A 66 0.99 16.69 9.66
N SER A 67 0.51 15.85 8.77
CA SER A 67 0.65 16.04 7.31
C SER A 67 -0.23 17.14 6.73
N GLY A 68 -1.31 17.52 7.44
CA GLY A 68 -2.38 18.39 6.90
C GLY A 68 -3.53 17.61 6.26
N TYR A 69 -3.40 16.31 6.06
CA TYR A 69 -4.46 15.45 5.48
C TYR A 69 -5.31 14.72 6.53
N PHE A 70 -4.87 14.70 7.79
CA PHE A 70 -5.61 14.08 8.90
C PHE A 70 -6.71 15.02 9.42
N LYS A 71 -7.87 14.99 8.76
CA LYS A 71 -9.04 15.84 9.05
C LYS A 71 -10.32 15.06 8.88
N GLU A 72 -11.44 15.60 9.41
CA GLU A 72 -12.75 14.95 9.26
C GLU A 72 -13.04 14.63 7.79
N GLY A 73 -13.44 13.40 7.54
CA GLY A 73 -13.74 12.89 6.22
C GLY A 73 -12.55 12.47 5.36
N PHE A 74 -11.32 12.42 5.92
CA PHE A 74 -10.18 11.88 5.18
C PHE A 74 -10.42 10.42 4.76
N SER A 75 -9.65 9.94 3.81
CA SER A 75 -9.69 8.55 3.35
C SER A 75 -8.32 7.90 3.48
N LEU A 76 -8.29 6.59 3.68
CA LEU A 76 -7.04 5.89 3.89
C LEU A 76 -7.01 4.51 3.26
N GLN A 77 -5.81 4.08 2.90
CA GLN A 77 -5.48 2.71 2.52
C GLN A 77 -4.24 2.25 3.27
N THR A 78 -4.24 1.01 3.73
CA THR A 78 -3.07 0.36 4.32
C THR A 78 -2.58 -0.77 3.43
N GLY A 79 -1.26 -0.93 3.34
CA GLY A 79 -0.66 -2.14 2.79
C GLY A 79 -0.81 -3.34 3.75
N THR A 80 -0.53 -4.54 3.25
CA THR A 80 -0.59 -5.80 4.02
C THR A 80 0.64 -6.07 4.90
N GLY A 81 1.69 -5.25 4.81
CA GLY A 81 2.90 -5.38 5.62
C GLY A 81 2.65 -5.09 7.10
N GLY A 82 3.36 -5.78 8.01
CA GLY A 82 3.15 -5.69 9.45
C GLY A 82 3.16 -4.26 10.00
N ALA A 83 4.12 -3.42 9.59
CA ALA A 83 4.18 -2.02 10.01
C ALA A 83 2.99 -1.21 9.44
N SER A 84 2.64 -1.40 8.17
CA SER A 84 1.52 -0.69 7.53
C SER A 84 0.18 -1.00 8.19
N LEU A 85 -0.07 -2.27 8.55
CA LEU A 85 -1.26 -2.67 9.29
C LEU A 85 -1.28 -2.12 10.71
N ALA A 86 -0.15 -2.14 11.40
CA ALA A 86 -0.06 -1.67 12.77
C ALA A 86 -0.33 -0.16 12.90
N VAL A 87 -0.22 0.61 11.82
CA VAL A 87 -0.56 2.05 11.82
C VAL A 87 -2.02 2.28 12.22
N THR A 88 -2.94 1.39 11.82
CA THR A 88 -4.38 1.49 12.16
C THR A 88 -4.60 1.58 13.67
N ARG A 89 -3.85 0.81 14.46
CA ARG A 89 -3.91 0.84 15.93
C ARG A 89 -3.55 2.20 16.52
N PHE A 90 -2.52 2.85 15.97
CA PHE A 90 -2.10 4.18 16.43
C PHE A 90 -3.00 5.29 15.88
N LEU A 91 -3.62 5.09 14.72
CA LEU A 91 -4.60 6.03 14.16
C LEU A 91 -5.91 6.01 14.96
N GLU A 92 -6.36 4.86 15.44
CA GLU A 92 -7.57 4.78 16.27
C GLU A 92 -7.55 5.77 17.43
N ASP A 93 -6.49 5.76 18.22
CA ASP A 93 -6.33 6.68 19.36
C ASP A 93 -6.33 8.16 18.93
N LYS A 94 -5.70 8.45 17.77
CA LYS A 94 -5.64 9.82 17.23
C LYS A 94 -6.99 10.28 16.70
N MET A 95 -7.70 9.42 15.98
CA MET A 95 -9.05 9.69 15.45
C MET A 95 -10.01 9.98 16.60
N ARG A 96 -10.00 9.16 17.66
CA ARG A 96 -10.84 9.37 18.85
C ARG A 96 -10.53 10.69 19.56
N ARG A 97 -9.24 10.97 19.80
CA ARG A 97 -8.82 12.20 20.52
C ARG A 97 -9.14 13.47 19.75
N ASN A 98 -9.07 13.43 18.42
CA ASN A 98 -9.32 14.59 17.56
C ASN A 98 -10.77 14.64 17.03
N ASN A 99 -11.62 13.67 17.42
CA ASN A 99 -12.98 13.53 16.91
C ASN A 99 -13.05 13.51 15.37
N ILE A 100 -12.16 12.72 14.74
CA ILE A 100 -12.03 12.60 13.29
C ILE A 100 -12.56 11.24 12.88
N THR A 101 -13.44 11.23 11.86
CA THR A 101 -13.94 10.02 11.22
C THR A 101 -13.52 10.01 9.76
N ALA A 102 -12.97 8.90 9.29
CA ALA A 102 -12.61 8.72 7.89
C ALA A 102 -13.85 8.51 7.02
N SER A 103 -13.82 9.03 5.80
CA SER A 103 -14.91 8.85 4.83
C SER A 103 -14.95 7.42 4.30
N PHE A 104 -13.80 6.86 3.93
CA PHE A 104 -13.71 5.46 3.50
C PHE A 104 -12.31 4.89 3.71
N GLY A 105 -12.26 3.56 3.87
CA GLY A 105 -11.08 2.73 3.71
C GLY A 105 -11.08 2.09 2.33
N LEU A 106 -9.91 1.94 1.69
CA LEU A 106 -9.79 1.50 0.30
C LEU A 106 -8.80 0.34 0.15
N GLY A 107 -9.05 -0.50 -0.84
CA GLY A 107 -8.09 -1.49 -1.36
C GLY A 107 -8.36 -2.90 -0.87
N GLY A 108 -7.34 -3.62 -0.50
CA GLY A 108 -7.47 -4.91 0.19
C GLY A 108 -7.86 -4.68 1.65
N ILE A 109 -9.05 -5.14 2.02
CA ILE A 109 -9.59 -4.93 3.36
C ILE A 109 -9.15 -6.04 4.30
N THR A 110 -8.79 -5.65 5.52
CA THR A 110 -8.38 -6.55 6.60
C THR A 110 -9.27 -6.37 7.81
N GLY A 111 -9.25 -7.33 8.73
CA GLY A 111 -9.99 -7.25 10.00
C GLY A 111 -9.66 -5.99 10.81
N THR A 112 -8.45 -5.45 10.70
CA THR A 112 -8.09 -4.19 11.39
C THR A 112 -8.84 -2.97 10.82
N MET A 113 -9.10 -2.94 9.53
CA MET A 113 -9.91 -1.90 8.89
C MET A 113 -11.40 -2.09 9.24
N VAL A 114 -11.86 -3.34 9.27
CA VAL A 114 -13.21 -3.70 9.72
C VAL A 114 -13.43 -3.25 11.15
N ASP A 115 -12.49 -3.48 12.05
CA ASP A 115 -12.57 -3.06 13.46
C ASP A 115 -12.72 -1.53 13.59
N LEU A 116 -11.96 -0.76 12.82
CA LEU A 116 -12.13 0.70 12.79
C LEU A 116 -13.51 1.11 12.24
N HIS A 117 -14.01 0.41 11.24
CA HIS A 117 -15.32 0.67 10.65
C HIS A 117 -16.46 0.33 11.62
N GLU A 118 -16.42 -0.83 12.27
CA GLU A 118 -17.40 -1.24 13.27
C GLU A 118 -17.42 -0.32 14.52
N LYS A 119 -16.28 0.29 14.85
CA LYS A 119 -16.15 1.34 15.86
C LYS A 119 -16.64 2.72 15.41
N GLY A 120 -17.14 2.87 14.18
CA GLY A 120 -17.65 4.13 13.62
C GLY A 120 -16.56 5.13 13.24
N LEU A 121 -15.30 4.71 13.19
CA LEU A 121 -14.17 5.57 12.81
C LEU A 121 -13.93 5.63 11.30
N ILE A 122 -14.48 4.71 10.53
CA ILE A 122 -14.50 4.71 9.06
C ILE A 122 -15.95 4.54 8.61
N LYS A 123 -16.44 5.42 7.74
CA LYS A 123 -17.87 5.42 7.31
C LYS A 123 -18.18 4.32 6.31
N ALA A 124 -17.23 3.96 5.43
CA ALA A 124 -17.41 2.94 4.40
C ALA A 124 -16.10 2.21 4.10
N LEU A 125 -16.20 0.96 3.66
CA LEU A 125 -15.07 0.17 3.17
C LEU A 125 -15.29 -0.14 1.68
N LEU A 126 -14.28 0.15 0.85
CA LEU A 126 -14.27 -0.10 -0.58
C LEU A 126 -13.28 -1.22 -0.86
N ASP A 127 -13.80 -2.42 -0.98
CA ASP A 127 -13.03 -3.66 -0.96
C ASP A 127 -12.79 -4.20 -2.37
N THR A 128 -11.52 -4.24 -2.79
CA THR A 128 -11.10 -4.94 -4.02
C THR A 128 -10.78 -6.40 -3.77
N GLN A 129 -10.45 -6.74 -2.52
CA GLN A 129 -10.11 -8.09 -2.11
C GLN A 129 -10.16 -8.20 -0.59
N SER A 130 -11.04 -9.03 -0.07
CA SER A 130 -11.06 -9.38 1.36
C SER A 130 -9.85 -10.25 1.69
N PHE A 131 -8.99 -9.78 2.60
CA PHE A 131 -7.74 -10.48 2.91
C PHE A 131 -7.84 -11.47 4.08
N ASP A 132 -8.92 -11.44 4.84
CA ASP A 132 -9.12 -12.34 5.96
C ASP A 132 -10.61 -12.64 6.19
N GLY A 133 -10.89 -13.56 7.12
CA GLY A 133 -12.25 -13.96 7.43
C GLY A 133 -13.11 -12.85 8.04
N ASP A 134 -12.50 -11.89 8.74
CA ASP A 134 -13.23 -10.75 9.31
C ASP A 134 -13.67 -9.79 8.22
N ALA A 135 -12.83 -9.55 7.22
CA ALA A 135 -13.19 -8.75 6.05
C ALA A 135 -14.31 -9.42 5.24
N ALA A 136 -14.20 -10.74 4.98
CA ALA A 136 -15.23 -11.49 4.26
C ALA A 136 -16.57 -11.48 5.01
N ARG A 137 -16.55 -11.67 6.33
CA ARG A 137 -17.75 -11.60 7.19
C ARG A 137 -18.39 -10.20 7.13
N SER A 138 -17.58 -9.16 7.24
CA SER A 138 -18.05 -7.77 7.18
C SER A 138 -18.65 -7.46 5.81
N LEU A 139 -18.01 -7.87 4.72
CA LEU A 139 -18.51 -7.68 3.36
C LEU A 139 -19.90 -8.34 3.16
N ALA A 140 -20.09 -9.54 3.71
CA ALA A 140 -21.35 -10.26 3.61
C ALA A 140 -22.50 -9.62 4.42
N ASN A 141 -22.21 -8.90 5.51
CA ASN A 141 -23.22 -8.48 6.49
C ASN A 141 -23.38 -6.98 6.65
N ASN A 142 -22.43 -6.17 6.15
CA ASN A 142 -22.41 -4.73 6.36
C ASN A 142 -22.66 -3.97 5.06
N PRO A 143 -23.78 -3.22 4.95
CA PRO A 143 -24.12 -2.52 3.72
C PRO A 143 -23.17 -1.37 3.36
N ASN A 144 -22.32 -0.93 4.29
CA ASN A 144 -21.28 0.08 4.05
C ASN A 144 -19.91 -0.55 3.78
N HIS A 145 -19.82 -1.88 3.71
CA HIS A 145 -18.66 -2.59 3.22
C HIS A 145 -18.99 -3.10 1.80
N ILE A 146 -18.35 -2.54 0.80
CA ILE A 146 -18.77 -2.60 -0.59
C ILE A 146 -17.66 -3.17 -1.44
N GLU A 147 -17.94 -4.26 -2.16
CA GLU A 147 -17.04 -4.81 -3.15
C GLU A 147 -16.93 -3.85 -4.36
N ILE A 148 -15.71 -3.58 -4.79
CA ILE A 148 -15.42 -2.79 -5.99
C ILE A 148 -14.48 -3.56 -6.92
N SER A 149 -14.65 -3.34 -8.22
CA SER A 149 -13.75 -3.92 -9.21
C SER A 149 -12.38 -3.23 -9.22
N ALA A 150 -11.35 -3.92 -9.72
CA ALA A 150 -10.04 -3.31 -9.96
C ALA A 150 -10.13 -2.09 -10.90
N ASN A 151 -11.11 -2.09 -11.80
CA ASN A 151 -11.40 -0.97 -12.68
C ASN A 151 -11.85 0.27 -11.90
N GLN A 152 -12.78 0.12 -10.95
CA GLN A 152 -13.23 1.21 -10.07
C GLN A 152 -12.16 1.61 -9.06
N TYR A 153 -11.33 0.67 -8.64
CA TYR A 153 -10.25 0.91 -7.71
C TYR A 153 -9.19 1.86 -8.30
N ALA A 154 -8.63 1.53 -9.49
CA ALA A 154 -7.37 2.13 -9.90
C ALA A 154 -7.15 2.26 -11.42
N ASN A 155 -8.11 1.90 -12.29
CA ASN A 155 -7.89 2.00 -13.73
C ASN A 155 -7.86 3.47 -14.21
N PRO A 156 -6.71 4.01 -14.66
CA PRO A 156 -6.59 5.41 -15.07
C PRO A 156 -7.43 5.76 -16.31
N GLY A 157 -7.88 4.76 -17.07
CA GLY A 157 -8.81 4.94 -18.20
C GLY A 157 -10.26 5.12 -17.80
N SER A 158 -10.61 4.93 -16.52
CA SER A 158 -11.95 5.06 -15.99
C SER A 158 -12.15 6.41 -15.28
N LYS A 159 -13.35 6.99 -15.42
CA LYS A 159 -13.70 8.22 -14.70
C LYS A 159 -14.09 7.92 -13.26
N GLY A 160 -13.55 8.68 -12.32
CA GLY A 160 -13.95 8.63 -10.91
C GLY A 160 -13.45 7.40 -10.17
N ILE A 161 -12.26 6.92 -10.48
CA ILE A 161 -11.60 5.83 -9.76
C ILE A 161 -11.31 6.21 -8.30
N SER A 162 -11.43 5.22 -7.41
CA SER A 162 -11.38 5.45 -5.97
C SER A 162 -10.02 5.93 -5.48
N CYS A 163 -8.92 5.46 -6.07
CA CYS A 163 -7.58 5.87 -5.66
C CYS A 163 -7.28 7.36 -5.88
N GLU A 164 -7.95 8.04 -6.82
CA GLU A 164 -7.82 9.49 -7.02
C GLU A 164 -8.58 10.33 -5.97
N ARG A 165 -9.27 9.69 -5.05
CA ARG A 165 -9.94 10.32 -3.90
C ARG A 165 -9.32 9.89 -2.57
N LEU A 166 -8.19 9.21 -2.65
CA LEU A 166 -7.47 8.73 -1.50
C LEU A 166 -6.60 9.85 -0.92
N ASN A 167 -6.82 10.20 0.34
CA ASN A 167 -5.98 11.21 0.99
C ASN A 167 -4.66 10.60 1.50
N VAL A 168 -4.70 9.40 2.09
CA VAL A 168 -3.52 8.79 2.69
C VAL A 168 -3.38 7.35 2.25
N VAL A 169 -2.22 6.99 1.71
CA VAL A 169 -1.85 5.60 1.48
C VAL A 169 -0.55 5.23 2.20
N MET A 170 -0.57 4.09 2.86
CA MET A 170 0.60 3.49 3.49
C MET A 170 0.97 2.22 2.75
N LEU A 171 2.17 2.18 2.23
CA LEU A 171 2.69 1.09 1.42
C LEU A 171 3.99 0.57 2.02
N SER A 172 4.33 -0.67 1.71
CA SER A 172 5.60 -1.29 2.11
C SER A 172 6.58 -1.32 0.96
N ALA A 173 7.87 -1.50 1.25
CA ALA A 173 8.92 -1.67 0.25
C ALA A 173 9.82 -2.87 0.58
N LEU A 174 10.32 -3.54 -0.47
CA LEU A 174 11.51 -4.37 -0.38
C LEU A 174 12.76 -3.48 -0.37
N GLU A 175 12.77 -2.50 -1.28
CA GLU A 175 13.81 -1.47 -1.39
C GLU A 175 13.19 -0.13 -1.76
N ILE A 176 13.82 0.94 -1.33
CA ILE A 176 13.57 2.30 -1.78
C ILE A 176 14.92 2.99 -2.04
N ASP A 177 15.05 3.74 -3.14
CA ASP A 177 16.29 4.43 -3.46
C ASP A 177 16.28 5.92 -3.10
N THR A 178 17.45 6.55 -3.28
CA THR A 178 17.64 7.98 -3.01
C THR A 178 16.77 8.89 -3.88
N GLY A 179 16.25 8.40 -5.01
CA GLY A 179 15.24 9.07 -5.82
C GLY A 179 13.80 8.75 -5.42
N PHE A 180 13.58 8.14 -4.25
CA PHE A 180 12.29 7.66 -3.76
C PHE A 180 11.61 6.60 -4.64
N ASN A 181 12.30 6.03 -5.65
CA ASN A 181 11.74 4.91 -6.39
C ASN A 181 11.62 3.67 -5.49
N VAL A 182 10.55 2.90 -5.67
CA VAL A 182 10.25 1.76 -4.80
C VAL A 182 10.24 0.46 -5.60
N ASN A 183 10.86 -0.56 -5.01
CA ASN A 183 10.83 -1.94 -5.43
C ASN A 183 10.01 -2.78 -4.44
N VAL A 184 9.00 -3.49 -4.97
CA VAL A 184 8.19 -4.47 -4.23
C VAL A 184 8.16 -5.84 -4.89
N MET A 185 8.89 -6.03 -6.00
CA MET A 185 8.80 -7.23 -6.84
C MET A 185 10.02 -8.14 -6.73
N THR A 186 11.22 -7.60 -6.76
CA THR A 186 12.46 -8.39 -6.77
C THR A 186 13.18 -8.33 -5.42
N GLY A 187 13.65 -9.48 -4.95
CA GLY A 187 14.51 -9.53 -3.78
C GLY A 187 15.93 -9.06 -4.11
N SER A 188 16.77 -8.89 -3.08
CA SER A 188 18.17 -8.46 -3.18
C SER A 188 19.07 -9.39 -4.02
N ASN A 189 18.58 -10.57 -4.34
CA ASN A 189 19.26 -11.54 -5.23
C ASN A 189 18.72 -11.54 -6.67
N GLY A 190 17.91 -10.55 -7.05
CA GLY A 190 17.28 -10.42 -8.38
C GLY A 190 16.11 -11.36 -8.66
N VAL A 191 15.75 -12.23 -7.71
CA VAL A 191 14.65 -13.19 -7.88
C VAL A 191 13.32 -12.50 -7.64
N LEU A 192 12.34 -12.73 -8.54
CA LEU A 192 10.97 -12.25 -8.38
C LEU A 192 10.35 -12.84 -7.11
N ARG A 193 9.84 -11.97 -6.23
CA ARG A 193 9.25 -12.32 -4.94
C ARG A 193 7.77 -12.03 -4.83
N GLY A 194 7.27 -11.11 -5.63
CA GLY A 194 5.89 -10.67 -5.55
C GLY A 194 5.44 -9.92 -6.79
N ALA A 195 4.27 -9.31 -6.69
CA ALA A 195 3.68 -8.48 -7.73
C ALA A 195 3.45 -7.06 -7.20
N SER A 196 3.25 -6.11 -8.12
CA SER A 196 3.00 -4.71 -7.76
C SER A 196 1.64 -4.50 -7.11
N GLY A 197 0.63 -5.31 -7.46
CA GLY A 197 -0.76 -5.02 -7.08
C GLY A 197 -1.12 -3.58 -7.46
N GLY A 198 -1.87 -2.90 -6.60
CA GLY A 198 -2.22 -1.48 -6.75
C GLY A 198 -1.18 -0.50 -6.18
N HIS A 199 0.07 -0.92 -5.93
CA HIS A 199 1.08 -0.11 -5.24
C HIS A 199 1.36 1.21 -5.97
N SER A 200 1.68 1.14 -7.26
CA SER A 200 1.97 2.33 -8.06
C SER A 200 0.72 3.16 -8.37
N ASP A 201 -0.44 2.53 -8.47
CA ASP A 201 -1.71 3.20 -8.75
C ASP A 201 -2.16 4.06 -7.57
N THR A 202 -2.14 3.50 -6.38
CA THR A 202 -2.53 4.22 -5.16
C THR A 202 -1.51 5.25 -4.74
N ALA A 203 -0.22 4.98 -4.96
CA ALA A 203 0.83 5.98 -4.78
C ALA A 203 0.64 7.19 -5.70
N ALA A 204 0.23 6.97 -6.95
CA ALA A 204 -0.01 8.06 -7.90
C ALA A 204 -1.32 8.81 -7.66
N GLY A 205 -2.33 8.15 -7.08
CA GLY A 205 -3.66 8.74 -6.87
C GLY A 205 -3.83 9.43 -5.51
N ALA A 206 -3.07 9.05 -4.49
CA ALA A 206 -3.20 9.59 -3.15
C ALA A 206 -2.58 10.98 -2.99
N ASP A 207 -3.15 11.79 -2.10
CA ASP A 207 -2.59 13.10 -1.72
C ASP A 207 -1.31 12.96 -0.87
N LEU A 208 -1.19 11.88 -0.11
CA LEU A 208 -0.06 11.54 0.74
C LEU A 208 0.28 10.06 0.63
N THR A 209 1.45 9.77 0.06
CA THR A 209 2.01 8.42 -0.04
C THR A 209 3.14 8.23 0.95
N ILE A 210 2.95 7.30 1.90
CA ILE A 210 3.94 6.94 2.91
C ILE A 210 4.46 5.53 2.64
N ILE A 211 5.76 5.41 2.45
CA ILE A 211 6.45 4.12 2.41
C ILE A 211 6.92 3.78 3.81
N THR A 212 6.59 2.57 4.28
CA THR A 212 7.08 2.01 5.54
C THR A 212 8.01 0.84 5.26
N ALA A 213 9.24 0.93 5.72
CA ALA A 213 10.21 -0.14 5.61
C ALA A 213 11.18 -0.10 6.81
N PRO A 214 11.71 -1.24 7.28
CA PRO A 214 12.87 -1.20 8.17
C PRO A 214 14.07 -0.62 7.40
N LEU A 215 15.00 0.03 8.10
CA LEU A 215 16.22 0.52 7.45
C LEU A 215 17.02 -0.63 6.84
N VAL A 216 17.08 -1.75 7.57
CA VAL A 216 17.73 -2.98 7.14
C VAL A 216 16.88 -4.20 7.49
N ARG A 217 16.89 -5.22 6.62
CA ARG A 217 16.18 -6.48 6.84
C ARG A 217 17.21 -7.60 6.97
N GLY A 218 17.53 -7.98 8.20
CA GLY A 218 18.67 -8.82 8.48
C GLY A 218 19.97 -8.11 8.10
N ARG A 219 20.69 -8.63 7.12
CA ARG A 219 21.93 -8.02 6.57
C ARG A 219 21.72 -7.34 5.20
N ILE A 220 20.46 -7.07 4.84
CA ILE A 220 20.09 -6.50 3.54
C ILE A 220 19.62 -5.07 3.77
N PRO A 221 20.20 -4.03 3.13
CA PRO A 221 19.71 -2.67 3.19
C PRO A 221 18.34 -2.58 2.49
N CYS A 222 17.41 -1.84 3.08
CA CYS A 222 16.15 -1.52 2.42
C CYS A 222 16.16 -0.12 1.80
N VAL A 223 17.06 0.75 2.27
CA VAL A 223 17.32 2.06 1.64
C VAL A 223 18.63 1.94 0.87
N VAL A 224 18.56 2.09 -0.45
CA VAL A 224 19.66 1.80 -1.38
C VAL A 224 19.96 3.02 -2.27
N GLU A 225 21.12 3.04 -2.94
CA GLU A 225 21.45 4.07 -3.90
C GLU A 225 20.49 4.05 -5.12
N LYS A 226 20.21 2.83 -5.62
CA LYS A 226 19.29 2.58 -6.73
C LYS A 226 18.58 1.27 -6.54
N VAL A 227 17.24 1.26 -6.66
CA VAL A 227 16.45 0.03 -6.58
C VAL A 227 16.77 -0.92 -7.73
N LEU A 228 16.71 -2.21 -7.44
CA LEU A 228 16.94 -3.26 -8.43
C LEU A 228 15.85 -3.27 -9.53
N THR A 229 14.62 -3.03 -9.15
CA THR A 229 13.47 -2.96 -10.05
C THR A 229 12.59 -1.78 -9.65
N ARG A 230 12.41 -0.84 -10.55
CA ARG A 230 11.53 0.30 -10.30
C ARG A 230 10.08 -0.11 -10.57
N VAL A 231 9.28 -0.20 -9.50
CA VAL A 231 7.86 -0.52 -9.55
C VAL A 231 7.01 0.73 -9.37
N THR A 232 7.34 1.55 -8.38
CA THR A 232 6.66 2.83 -8.15
C THR A 232 7.66 3.97 -8.32
N PRO A 233 7.41 4.90 -9.24
CA PRO A 233 8.25 6.07 -9.44
C PRO A 233 8.30 6.98 -8.21
N GLY A 234 9.47 7.52 -7.90
CA GLY A 234 9.68 8.39 -6.75
C GLY A 234 8.85 9.68 -6.78
N ALA A 235 8.43 10.13 -7.95
CA ALA A 235 7.52 11.27 -8.09
C ALA A 235 6.14 11.05 -7.43
N SER A 236 5.77 9.80 -7.16
CA SER A 236 4.52 9.40 -6.49
C SER A 236 4.73 9.03 -5.02
N VAL A 237 5.91 9.27 -4.46
CA VAL A 237 6.24 8.90 -3.08
C VAL A 237 6.64 10.13 -2.30
N ASP A 238 5.94 10.40 -1.20
CA ASP A 238 6.12 11.62 -0.41
C ASP A 238 7.02 11.43 0.80
N VAL A 239 6.85 10.32 1.52
CA VAL A 239 7.52 10.10 2.80
C VAL A 239 8.00 8.66 2.91
N LEU A 240 9.23 8.48 3.40
CA LEU A 240 9.76 7.21 3.89
C LEU A 240 9.82 7.24 5.41
N VAL A 241 9.24 6.24 6.05
CA VAL A 241 9.33 6.02 7.51
C VAL A 241 10.05 4.72 7.78
N THR A 242 11.17 4.82 8.50
CA THR A 242 11.96 3.68 8.95
C THR A 242 12.05 3.63 10.47
N ASP A 243 12.63 2.58 11.01
CA ASP A 243 13.00 2.46 12.43
C ASP A 243 14.19 3.37 12.83
N HIS A 244 14.87 3.99 11.86
CA HIS A 244 16.02 4.86 12.08
C HIS A 244 15.77 6.33 11.78
N GLY A 245 14.68 6.68 11.12
CA GLY A 245 14.33 8.05 10.78
C GLY A 245 13.24 8.17 9.75
N ILE A 246 12.87 9.41 9.48
CA ILE A 246 11.82 9.79 8.53
C ILE A 246 12.47 10.69 7.47
N ALA A 247 12.31 10.33 6.21
CA ALA A 247 12.72 11.17 5.08
C ALA A 247 11.49 11.62 4.29
N VAL A 248 11.46 12.90 3.92
CA VAL A 248 10.41 13.48 3.09
C VAL A 248 10.99 13.79 1.73
N ASN A 249 10.28 13.48 0.67
CA ASN A 249 10.65 13.82 -0.68
C ASN A 249 10.86 15.35 -0.79
N PRO A 250 12.01 15.83 -1.28
CA PRO A 250 12.29 17.26 -1.37
C PRO A 250 11.28 18.06 -2.19
N ALA A 251 10.53 17.40 -3.10
CA ALA A 251 9.46 18.04 -3.86
C ALA A 251 8.24 18.42 -2.98
N ARG A 252 8.13 17.88 -1.74
CA ARG A 252 7.04 18.13 -0.81
C ARG A 252 7.43 19.07 0.32
N GLN A 253 7.75 20.31 -0.05
CA GLN A 253 8.11 21.35 0.92
C GLN A 253 7.00 21.59 1.95
N ASP A 254 5.74 21.49 1.53
CA ASP A 254 4.56 21.57 2.39
C ASP A 254 4.61 20.56 3.55
N LEU A 255 4.96 19.31 3.27
CA LEU A 255 5.10 18.26 4.29
C LEU A 255 6.33 18.50 5.17
N ILE A 256 7.45 18.90 4.58
CA ILE A 256 8.68 19.22 5.33
C ILE A 256 8.38 20.28 6.39
N ASP A 257 7.71 21.35 6.01
CA ASP A 257 7.38 22.45 6.90
C ASP A 257 6.39 22.02 7.98
N ASN A 258 5.32 21.33 7.61
CA ASN A 258 4.32 20.81 8.55
C ASN A 258 4.93 19.88 9.61
N LEU A 259 5.75 18.93 9.18
CA LEU A 259 6.36 17.96 10.08
C LEU A 259 7.43 18.59 10.99
N ARG A 260 8.24 19.50 10.47
CA ARG A 260 9.22 20.27 11.27
C ARG A 260 8.54 21.16 12.30
N ASN A 261 7.48 21.86 11.91
CA ASN A 261 6.69 22.68 12.84
C ASN A 261 6.03 21.85 13.96
N ALA A 262 5.75 20.58 13.70
CA ALA A 262 5.28 19.63 14.68
C ALA A 262 6.39 19.01 15.55
N GLY A 263 7.65 19.46 15.39
CA GLY A 263 8.80 18.96 16.13
C GLY A 263 9.28 17.58 15.70
N ILE A 264 8.90 17.12 14.50
CA ILE A 264 9.35 15.84 13.96
C ILE A 264 10.73 16.05 13.33
N GLN A 265 11.70 15.27 13.78
CA GLN A 265 13.04 15.29 13.21
C GLN A 265 13.04 14.54 11.88
N LEU A 266 13.48 15.21 10.83
CA LEU A 266 13.61 14.66 9.49
C LEU A 266 15.08 14.40 9.17
N MET A 267 15.33 13.35 8.43
CA MET A 267 16.60 13.03 7.80
C MET A 267 16.45 13.15 6.28
N THR A 268 17.55 13.27 5.56
CA THR A 268 17.52 13.07 4.12
C THR A 268 17.51 11.57 3.81
N ILE A 269 17.04 11.21 2.63
CA ILE A 269 17.04 9.79 2.23
C ILE A 269 18.47 9.27 2.02
N GLU A 270 19.40 10.16 1.63
CA GLU A 270 20.81 9.85 1.50
C GLU A 270 21.45 9.54 2.86
N GLU A 271 21.09 10.28 3.92
CA GLU A 271 21.57 9.97 5.28
C GLU A 271 21.07 8.59 5.75
N LEU A 272 19.81 8.23 5.42
CA LEU A 272 19.28 6.90 5.71
C LEU A 272 19.99 5.82 4.89
N GLN A 273 20.24 6.06 3.61
CA GLN A 273 20.97 5.15 2.72
C GLN A 273 22.39 4.88 3.23
N GLN A 274 23.15 5.94 3.56
CA GLN A 274 24.48 5.83 4.13
C GLN A 274 24.48 5.05 5.45
N ARG A 275 23.48 5.31 6.31
CA ARG A 275 23.31 4.57 7.57
C ARG A 275 23.02 3.09 7.34
N ALA A 276 22.21 2.76 6.32
CA ALA A 276 21.96 1.37 5.94
C ALA A 276 23.26 0.66 5.49
N GLU A 277 24.04 1.30 4.62
CA GLU A 277 25.33 0.77 4.15
C GLU A 277 26.36 0.61 5.28
N LEU A 278 26.41 1.54 6.23
CA LEU A 278 27.27 1.39 7.41
C LEU A 278 26.95 0.14 8.24
N LEU A 279 25.68 -0.27 8.27
CA LEU A 279 25.23 -1.45 9.02
C LEU A 279 25.42 -2.77 8.25
N THR A 280 25.28 -2.75 6.93
CA THR A 280 25.23 -3.97 6.11
C THR A 280 26.42 -4.16 5.18
N GLY A 281 27.15 -3.09 4.88
CA GLY A 281 28.01 -2.99 3.70
C GLY A 281 27.19 -2.71 2.43
N LYS A 282 27.90 -2.43 1.33
CA LYS A 282 27.26 -2.39 0.00
C LYS A 282 26.86 -3.79 -0.43
N PRO A 283 25.65 -3.96 -1.01
CA PRO A 283 25.26 -5.23 -1.60
C PRO A 283 26.22 -5.62 -2.74
N ASP A 284 26.50 -6.90 -2.86
CA ASP A 284 27.24 -7.41 -4.01
C ASP A 284 26.43 -7.20 -5.30
N PRO A 285 27.07 -6.79 -6.39
CA PRO A 285 26.37 -6.60 -7.66
C PRO A 285 25.83 -7.93 -8.20
N ILE A 286 24.60 -7.90 -8.68
CA ILE A 286 23.97 -9.06 -9.31
C ILE A 286 24.35 -9.09 -10.78
N GLU A 287 24.85 -10.21 -11.24
CA GLU A 287 25.08 -10.43 -12.66
C GLU A 287 23.81 -10.91 -13.36
N PHE A 288 23.42 -10.20 -14.41
CA PHE A 288 22.29 -10.54 -15.27
C PHE A 288 22.74 -10.99 -16.66
N THR A 289 21.91 -11.80 -17.27
CA THR A 289 22.02 -12.07 -18.72
C THR A 289 21.29 -10.97 -19.51
N ASP A 290 21.44 -10.95 -20.82
CA ASP A 290 20.69 -10.02 -21.68
C ASP A 290 19.21 -10.40 -21.84
N ARG A 291 18.80 -11.58 -21.34
CA ARG A 291 17.42 -12.05 -21.46
C ARG A 291 16.48 -11.26 -20.53
N VAL A 292 15.55 -10.55 -21.12
CA VAL A 292 14.43 -9.93 -20.39
C VAL A 292 13.37 -11.02 -20.13
N VAL A 293 13.02 -11.21 -18.85
CA VAL A 293 12.02 -12.20 -18.42
C VAL A 293 10.68 -11.58 -18.10
N ALA A 294 10.65 -10.29 -17.76
CA ALA A 294 9.43 -9.54 -17.54
C ALA A 294 9.65 -8.04 -17.82
N VAL A 295 8.55 -7.36 -18.12
CA VAL A 295 8.49 -5.91 -18.32
C VAL A 295 7.62 -5.29 -17.24
N VAL A 296 8.11 -4.25 -16.58
CA VAL A 296 7.34 -3.48 -15.61
C VAL A 296 6.63 -2.35 -16.35
N ARG A 297 5.30 -2.44 -16.42
CA ARG A 297 4.46 -1.38 -16.97
C ARG A 297 3.89 -0.50 -15.88
N TYR A 298 3.92 0.79 -16.11
CA TYR A 298 3.25 1.76 -15.26
C TYR A 298 1.75 1.87 -15.63
N ARG A 299 0.98 2.55 -14.82
CA ARG A 299 -0.48 2.72 -14.96
C ARG A 299 -0.93 3.33 -16.29
N ASP A 300 -0.11 4.14 -16.93
CA ASP A 300 -0.36 4.73 -18.26
C ASP A 300 0.03 3.81 -19.42
N GLY A 301 0.49 2.59 -19.13
CA GLY A 301 0.96 1.60 -20.09
C GLY A 301 2.42 1.76 -20.51
N SER A 302 3.12 2.81 -20.08
CA SER A 302 4.54 3.00 -20.35
C SER A 302 5.40 1.94 -19.67
N VAL A 303 6.52 1.58 -20.30
CA VAL A 303 7.50 0.67 -19.69
C VAL A 303 8.45 1.50 -18.83
N ILE A 304 8.45 1.22 -17.52
CA ILE A 304 9.31 1.93 -16.56
C ILE A 304 10.53 1.14 -16.13
N ASP A 305 10.51 -0.18 -16.28
CA ASP A 305 11.66 -1.05 -16.01
C ASP A 305 11.50 -2.42 -16.68
N VAL A 306 12.55 -3.26 -16.56
CA VAL A 306 12.57 -4.65 -17.01
C VAL A 306 13.22 -5.53 -15.95
N ILE A 307 12.74 -6.77 -15.83
CA ILE A 307 13.37 -7.80 -15.02
C ILE A 307 14.19 -8.71 -15.95
N ARG A 308 15.47 -8.85 -15.64
CA ARG A 308 16.39 -9.68 -16.42
C ARG A 308 16.66 -11.00 -15.70
N GLN A 309 16.99 -12.01 -16.46
CA GLN A 309 17.42 -13.30 -15.91
C GLN A 309 18.74 -13.14 -15.16
N VAL A 310 18.76 -13.57 -13.89
CA VAL A 310 19.99 -13.66 -13.10
C VAL A 310 20.89 -14.75 -13.68
N LYS A 311 22.19 -14.46 -13.81
CA LYS A 311 23.16 -15.52 -14.13
C LYS A 311 23.25 -16.49 -12.96
N THR A 312 23.02 -17.76 -13.21
CA THR A 312 23.34 -18.82 -12.24
C THR A 312 24.84 -19.01 -12.22
N ALA A 313 25.42 -19.04 -11.02
CA ALA A 313 26.80 -19.55 -10.87
C ALA A 313 26.82 -20.97 -11.45
N GLY A 314 27.69 -21.20 -12.44
CA GLY A 314 27.90 -22.50 -13.05
C GLY A 314 28.53 -23.48 -12.08
#